data_1a4e4ff86229511400e57ad8b8d56b34
#
_entry.id   1a4e4ff86229511400e57ad8b8d56b34
#
_cell.length_a   1.000
_cell.length_b   1.000
_cell.length_c   1.000
_cell.angle_alpha   90.00
_cell.angle_beta   90.00
_cell.angle_gamma   90.00
#
_symmetry.space_group_name_H-M   'P 1'
#
loop_
_entity.id
_entity.type
_entity.pdbx_description
1 polymer ?
#
loop_
_entity_poly.entity_id
_entity_poly.type
_entity_poly.pdbx_seq_one_letter_code
_entity_poly.pdbx_strand_id
1 'polypeptide(L)'
;RYCFPNGQLDMYSKEAPEDAPAPLKPWFAIPGPVSNAYSIAFGHWASLEGRGTPEGIYALDTGCCWGGELTCLRWEDKQYFTQPSNRQKSLDEGEAVAS
;
A
#
# COMPACT_ATOMS: atom_id res chain seq x y z
N ARG A 1 -4.87 2.56 5.89
CA ARG A 1 -3.40 2.79 5.90
C ARG A 1 -2.83 2.69 7.30
N TYR A 2 -3.20 3.57 8.20
CA TYR A 2 -2.56 3.65 9.50
C TYR A 2 -3.52 3.41 10.65
N CYS A 3 -2.97 2.92 11.75
CA CYS A 3 -3.69 2.73 13.00
C CYS A 3 -2.90 3.34 14.14
N PHE A 4 -3.61 3.72 15.19
CA PHE A 4 -2.98 4.03 16.47
C PHE A 4 -2.60 2.73 17.19
N PRO A 5 -1.68 2.77 18.16
CA PRO A 5 -1.25 1.55 18.84
C PRO A 5 -2.37 0.74 19.47
N ASN A 6 -3.50 1.36 19.80
CA ASN A 6 -4.66 0.67 20.35
C ASN A 6 -5.55 0.04 19.28
N GLY A 7 -5.18 0.13 18.02
CA GLY A 7 -5.94 -0.46 16.92
C GLY A 7 -6.97 0.46 16.28
N GLN A 8 -7.16 1.67 16.79
CA GLN A 8 -8.09 2.62 16.16
C GLN A 8 -7.54 3.12 14.83
N LEU A 9 -8.42 3.31 13.86
CA LEU A 9 -8.03 3.75 12.53
C LEU A 9 -7.72 5.24 12.48
N ASP A 10 -6.66 5.57 11.77
CA ASP A 10 -6.41 6.94 11.35
C ASP A 10 -6.94 7.11 9.93
N MET A 11 -7.73 8.15 9.70
CA MET A 11 -8.39 8.38 8.42
C MET A 11 -7.71 9.45 7.57
N TYR A 12 -6.62 10.01 8.04
CA TYR A 12 -6.02 11.18 7.40
C TYR A 12 -4.65 10.93 6.76
N SER A 13 -3.79 10.16 7.39
CA SER A 13 -2.42 9.97 6.92
C SER A 13 -2.36 9.08 5.69
N LYS A 14 -1.61 9.52 4.67
CA LYS A 14 -1.47 8.82 3.40
C LYS A 14 0.00 8.60 3.02
N GLU A 15 0.93 9.06 3.85
CA GLU A 15 2.35 9.03 3.57
C GLU A 15 2.89 7.61 3.53
N ALA A 16 4.11 7.48 3.02
CA ALA A 16 4.87 6.24 3.16
C ALA A 16 5.20 6.02 4.64
N PRO A 17 5.43 4.76 5.06
CA PRO A 17 5.65 4.48 6.48
C PRO A 17 6.79 5.25 7.11
N GLU A 18 7.85 5.53 6.38
CA GLU A 18 8.98 6.29 6.90
C GLU A 18 8.65 7.75 7.18
N ASP A 19 7.58 8.27 6.59
CA ASP A 19 7.17 9.66 6.75
C ASP A 19 5.98 9.84 7.68
N ALA A 20 5.41 8.75 8.16
CA ALA A 20 4.20 8.82 8.96
C ALA A 20 4.50 9.40 10.35
N PRO A 21 3.61 10.27 10.86
CA PRO A 21 3.81 10.83 12.19
C PRO A 21 3.59 9.79 13.29
N ALA A 22 4.46 9.82 14.30
CA ALA A 22 4.25 9.00 15.48
C ALA A 22 2.97 9.44 16.20
N PRO A 23 2.22 8.55 16.86
CA PRO A 23 2.50 7.13 17.08
C PRO A 23 1.88 6.19 16.04
N LEU A 24 1.51 6.70 14.88
CA LEU A 24 0.82 5.91 13.87
C LEU A 24 1.70 4.76 13.35
N LYS A 25 1.06 3.63 13.09
CA LYS A 25 1.71 2.46 12.50
C LYS A 25 0.88 1.97 11.32
N PRO A 26 1.51 1.42 10.27
CA PRO A 26 0.75 0.78 9.21
C PRO A 26 -0.17 -0.29 9.79
N TRP A 27 -1.35 -0.46 9.21
CA TRP A 27 -2.33 -1.41 9.75
C TRP A 27 -1.75 -2.82 9.85
N PHE A 28 -0.90 -3.21 8.92
CA PHE A 28 -0.32 -4.56 8.91
C PHE A 28 0.78 -4.76 9.95
N ALA A 29 1.22 -3.70 10.61
CA ALA A 29 2.18 -3.81 11.71
C ALA A 29 1.49 -4.03 13.06
N ILE A 30 0.16 -3.95 13.11
CA ILE A 30 -0.61 -4.19 14.31
C ILE A 30 -1.03 -5.67 14.32
N PRO A 31 -0.62 -6.47 15.30
CA PRO A 31 -1.03 -7.88 15.35
C PRO A 31 -2.53 -8.02 15.48
N GLY A 32 -3.10 -9.03 14.83
CA GLY A 32 -4.52 -9.29 14.93
C GLY A 32 -4.88 -10.66 14.39
N PRO A 33 -6.06 -11.20 14.78
CA PRO A 33 -6.45 -12.55 14.38
C PRO A 33 -6.65 -12.70 12.86
N VAL A 34 -7.08 -11.64 12.17
CA VAL A 34 -7.33 -11.72 10.73
C VAL A 34 -6.01 -11.89 9.99
N SER A 35 -5.00 -11.10 10.31
CA SER A 35 -3.70 -11.20 9.62
C SER A 35 -2.97 -12.50 9.95
N ASN A 36 -3.28 -13.13 11.09
CA ASN A 36 -2.70 -14.43 11.44
C ASN A 36 -3.41 -15.59 10.74
N ALA A 37 -4.68 -15.43 10.40
CA ALA A 37 -5.50 -16.50 9.85
C ALA A 37 -5.62 -16.46 8.33
N TYR A 38 -5.35 -15.32 7.69
CA TYR A 38 -5.58 -15.11 6.27
C TYR A 38 -4.38 -14.47 5.61
N SER A 39 -4.22 -14.75 4.32
CA SER A 39 -3.38 -13.94 3.45
C SER A 39 -4.23 -12.79 2.92
N ILE A 40 -3.66 -11.61 2.84
CA ILE A 40 -4.41 -10.40 2.48
C ILE A 40 -3.73 -9.68 1.33
N ALA A 41 -4.49 -9.39 0.28
CA ALA A 41 -4.04 -8.54 -0.80
C ALA A 41 -4.82 -7.23 -0.73
N PHE A 42 -4.16 -6.10 -0.92
CA PHE A 42 -4.81 -4.82 -0.81
C PHE A 42 -4.21 -3.80 -1.78
N GLY A 43 -4.93 -2.72 -1.99
CA GLY A 43 -4.49 -1.60 -2.79
C GLY A 43 -4.76 -0.27 -2.08
N HIS A 44 -4.93 0.77 -2.87
CA HIS A 44 -5.32 2.10 -2.39
C HIS A 44 -4.27 2.76 -1.47
N TRP A 45 -3.00 2.38 -1.62
CA TRP A 45 -1.92 2.99 -0.85
C TRP A 45 -0.68 3.11 -1.74
N ALA A 46 -0.73 4.06 -2.67
CA ALA A 46 0.31 4.22 -3.68
C ALA A 46 1.65 4.63 -3.07
N SER A 47 1.65 5.46 -2.02
CA SER A 47 2.90 5.91 -1.42
C SER A 47 3.71 4.79 -0.74
N LEU A 48 3.08 3.66 -0.47
CA LEU A 48 3.76 2.47 0.03
C LEU A 48 4.63 1.81 -1.03
N GLU A 49 4.26 1.96 -2.30
CA GLU A 49 4.96 1.40 -3.45
C GLU A 49 5.09 -0.13 -3.41
N GLY A 50 4.13 -0.78 -2.77
CA GLY A 50 4.09 -2.24 -2.72
C GLY A 50 5.13 -2.89 -1.86
N ARG A 51 5.79 -2.17 -0.96
CA ARG A 51 6.93 -2.69 -0.21
C ARG A 51 6.69 -2.64 1.30
N GLY A 52 7.53 -3.38 2.01
CA GLY A 52 7.54 -3.30 3.47
C GLY A 52 6.48 -4.11 4.18
N THR A 53 5.73 -4.94 3.47
CA THR A 53 4.70 -5.76 4.09
C THR A 53 5.27 -7.08 4.61
N PRO A 54 4.73 -7.61 5.73
CA PRO A 54 5.14 -8.92 6.20
C PRO A 54 4.63 -10.05 5.31
N GLU A 55 5.15 -11.24 5.54
CA GLU A 55 4.73 -12.42 4.79
C GLU A 55 3.22 -12.61 4.91
N GLY A 56 2.59 -12.94 3.80
CA GLY A 56 1.14 -13.14 3.76
C GLY A 56 0.34 -11.88 3.50
N ILE A 57 0.99 -10.72 3.46
CA ILE A 57 0.34 -9.44 3.18
C ILE A 57 0.90 -8.88 1.87
N TYR A 58 0.03 -8.62 0.91
CA TYR A 58 0.44 -8.25 -0.44
C TYR A 58 -0.13 -6.88 -0.82
N ALA A 59 0.75 -5.90 -0.96
CA ALA A 59 0.37 -4.54 -1.37
C ALA A 59 0.53 -4.42 -2.88
N LEU A 60 -0.55 -4.16 -3.59
CA LEU A 60 -0.58 -4.21 -5.05
C LEU A 60 -0.71 -2.84 -5.71
N ASP A 61 -0.82 -1.76 -4.94
CA ASP A 61 -0.89 -0.42 -5.52
C ASP A 61 0.53 0.12 -5.67
N THR A 62 1.04 0.04 -6.88
CA THR A 62 2.39 0.54 -7.21
C THR A 62 2.34 1.82 -8.02
N GLY A 63 1.23 2.54 -7.93
CA GLY A 63 1.12 3.89 -8.44
C GLY A 63 0.90 4.01 -9.94
N CYS A 64 0.23 3.04 -10.56
CA CYS A 64 0.03 3.05 -12.01
C CYS A 64 -0.63 4.34 -12.50
N CYS A 65 -1.65 4.82 -11.81
CA CYS A 65 -2.35 6.05 -12.23
C CYS A 65 -1.51 7.30 -12.03
N TRP A 66 -0.38 7.19 -11.34
CA TRP A 66 0.55 8.30 -11.11
C TRP A 66 1.83 8.15 -11.94
N GLY A 67 1.83 7.27 -12.92
CA GLY A 67 3.00 7.03 -13.76
C GLY A 67 3.92 5.92 -13.27
N GLY A 68 3.50 5.21 -12.23
CA GLY A 68 4.24 4.04 -11.75
C GLY A 68 3.92 2.78 -12.53
N GLU A 69 3.76 1.66 -11.85
CA GLU A 69 3.50 0.38 -12.48
C GLU A 69 2.15 -0.17 -12.09
N LEU A 70 1.56 -0.94 -12.98
CA LEU A 70 0.42 -1.79 -12.67
C LEU A 70 0.98 -3.12 -12.20
N THR A 71 0.57 -3.56 -11.02
CA THR A 71 1.04 -4.81 -10.43
C THR A 71 -0.08 -5.81 -10.33
N CYS A 72 0.21 -7.04 -10.75
CA CYS A 72 -0.72 -8.15 -10.67
C CYS A 72 -0.07 -9.29 -9.89
N LEU A 73 -0.82 -9.92 -9.02
CA LEU A 73 -0.36 -11.07 -8.24
C LEU A 73 -1.09 -12.32 -8.70
N ARG A 74 -0.35 -13.32 -9.13
CA ARG A 74 -0.95 -14.63 -9.41
C ARG A 74 -1.04 -15.37 -8.09
N TRP A 75 -2.27 -15.64 -7.67
CA TRP A 75 -2.52 -16.14 -6.31
C TRP A 75 -1.99 -17.53 -6.07
N GLU A 76 -2.02 -18.38 -7.10
CA GLU A 76 -1.63 -19.80 -6.98
C GLU A 76 -0.20 -19.99 -6.48
N ASP A 77 0.72 -19.17 -7.00
CA ASP A 77 2.13 -19.28 -6.64
C ASP A 77 2.71 -17.97 -6.09
N LYS A 78 1.85 -16.96 -5.90
CA LYS A 78 2.24 -15.63 -5.38
C LYS A 78 3.32 -14.96 -6.24
N GLN A 79 3.21 -15.16 -7.56
CA GLN A 79 4.12 -14.54 -8.52
C GLN A 79 3.62 -13.16 -8.90
N TYR A 80 4.50 -12.17 -8.87
CA TYR A 80 4.17 -10.81 -9.27
C TYR A 80 4.48 -10.59 -10.73
N PHE A 81 3.61 -9.80 -11.37
CA PHE A 81 3.81 -9.33 -12.75
C PHE A 81 3.57 -7.83 -12.75
N THR A 82 4.46 -7.08 -13.40
CA THR A 82 4.32 -5.63 -13.45
C THR A 82 4.35 -5.15 -14.89
N GLN A 83 3.65 -4.05 -15.12
CA GLN A 83 3.61 -3.38 -16.41
C GLN A 83 3.74 -1.89 -16.15
N PRO A 84 4.73 -1.22 -16.78
CA PRO A 84 4.83 0.23 -16.62
C PRO A 84 3.59 0.94 -17.14
N SER A 85 3.22 2.00 -16.44
CA SER A 85 2.09 2.83 -16.85
C SER A 85 2.39 3.55 -18.15
N ASN A 86 1.36 3.71 -18.99
CA ASN A 86 1.44 4.55 -20.17
C ASN A 86 1.32 6.02 -19.85
N ARG A 87 0.93 6.35 -18.62
CA ARG A 87 0.80 7.73 -18.19
C ARG A 87 2.17 8.32 -17.91
N GLN A 88 2.46 9.45 -18.53
CA GLN A 88 3.68 10.18 -18.21
C GLN A 88 3.55 10.77 -16.82
N LYS A 89 4.64 10.74 -16.08
CA LYS A 89 4.75 11.54 -14.88
C LYS A 89 4.84 12.99 -15.30
N SER A 90 3.73 13.66 -15.24
CA SER A 90 3.61 15.01 -15.76
C SER A 90 3.34 15.98 -14.62
N LEU A 91 3.25 17.23 -14.99
CA LEU A 91 2.91 18.28 -14.03
C LEU A 91 1.52 18.12 -13.46
N ASP A 92 0.67 17.38 -14.11
CA ASP A 92 -0.66 17.09 -13.61
C ASP A 92 -0.64 16.35 -12.29
N GLU A 93 0.41 15.64 -12.06
CA GLU A 93 0.51 14.84 -10.85
C GLU A 93 0.52 15.67 -9.59
N GLY A 94 0.90 16.93 -9.71
CA GLY A 94 0.88 17.83 -8.57
C GLY A 94 -0.50 18.03 -7.99
N GLU A 95 -1.54 17.80 -8.77
CA GLU A 95 -2.91 17.92 -8.31
C GLU A 95 -3.45 16.63 -7.77
N ALA A 96 -2.75 15.56 -7.97
CA ALA A 96 -3.25 14.26 -7.66
C ALA A 96 -3.36 14.08 -6.16
N VAL A 97 -4.47 13.53 -5.75
CA VAL A 97 -4.63 13.12 -4.36
C VAL A 97 -4.15 11.69 -4.27
N ALA A 98 -3.14 11.45 -3.47
CA ALA A 98 -2.63 10.10 -3.30
C ALA A 98 -3.72 9.19 -2.77
N SER A 99 -3.97 8.14 -3.44
CA SER A 99 -4.96 7.18 -3.01
C SER A 99 -4.35 6.07 -2.19
#